data_177e1c9708892cc114944485d7dbe2d4
#
_entry.id   177e1c9708892cc114944485d7dbe2d4
#
_cell.length_a   1.000
_cell.length_b   1.000
_cell.length_c   1.000
_cell.angle_alpha   90.00
_cell.angle_beta   90.00
_cell.angle_gamma   90.00
#
_symmetry.space_group_name_H-M   'P 1'
#
loop_
_entity.id
_entity.type
_entity.pdbx_description
1 polymer ?
#
loop_
_entity_poly.entity_id
_entity_poly.type
_entity_poly.pdbx_seq_one_letter_code
_entity_poly.pdbx_strand_id
1 'polypeptide(L)'
;MDKTDRNTIEELLPRYCEGVATEEERLQVEMWMSESDENRRMAKQIHALYLATDTVNVMKKVDTEKALLKVKSRMSGNRHKGTMWWQWAQRAAAILFIPLLVTLMLQYWGGNEQELAQIIEVKTNPGMMTSLTLPDGTLVYLNSESTLSYPSRFDNDTRNVTLQGEAYFEVAKNPEKKFIVSTFHQSQIEVLGTHFNVEAYEKEARISATLVEGKIGFIYKSNDVSKKVLMDPGQKLVYDSKDNKVPHYTVFPTFAGLLPKEYF
;
A
#
# COMPACT_ATOMS: atom_id res chain seq x y z
N MET A 1 89.81 13.53 25.34
CA MET A 1 89.12 14.61 24.67
C MET A 1 89.32 15.89 25.47
N ASP A 2 90.02 16.81 24.88
CA ASP A 2 90.50 18.03 25.56
C ASP A 2 89.32 19.00 25.73
N LYS A 3 89.24 19.74 26.83
CA LYS A 3 88.18 20.72 27.11
C LYS A 3 87.99 21.77 25.99
N THR A 4 89.05 21.98 25.22
CA THR A 4 89.11 22.96 24.13
C THR A 4 88.27 22.51 22.93
N ASP A 5 88.22 21.21 22.60
CA ASP A 5 87.47 20.67 21.48
C ASP A 5 85.98 20.70 21.72
N ARG A 6 85.52 20.58 22.98
CA ARG A 6 84.13 20.59 23.34
C ARG A 6 83.48 21.99 23.20
N ASN A 7 84.19 23.01 23.60
CA ASN A 7 83.72 24.38 23.48
C ASN A 7 83.56 24.81 22.01
N THR A 8 84.44 24.32 21.14
CA THR A 8 84.39 24.64 19.71
C THR A 8 83.19 23.97 19.03
N ILE A 9 82.84 22.75 19.39
CA ILE A 9 81.73 22.02 18.85
C ILE A 9 80.38 22.61 19.32
N GLU A 10 80.30 23.08 20.56
CA GLU A 10 79.08 23.73 21.09
C GLU A 10 78.76 25.04 20.34
N GLU A 11 79.74 25.76 19.81
CA GLU A 11 79.50 26.94 18.95
C GLU A 11 79.19 26.59 17.50
N LEU A 12 79.71 25.46 17.03
CA LEU A 12 79.50 25.04 15.64
C LEU A 12 78.12 24.34 15.40
N LEU A 13 77.60 23.65 16.42
CA LEU A 13 76.31 22.92 16.32
C LEU A 13 75.14 23.80 15.94
N PRO A 14 74.93 24.99 16.51
CA PRO A 14 73.84 25.87 16.08
C PRO A 14 73.99 26.27 14.61
N ARG A 15 75.19 26.65 14.15
CA ARG A 15 75.45 27.04 12.75
C ARG A 15 75.25 25.89 11.78
N TYR A 16 75.60 24.67 12.21
CA TYR A 16 75.33 23.43 11.46
C TYR A 16 73.79 23.19 11.31
N CYS A 17 73.08 23.39 12.39
CA CYS A 17 71.64 23.23 12.40
C CYS A 17 70.93 24.31 11.57
N GLU A 18 71.40 25.53 11.49
CA GLU A 18 70.95 26.62 10.65
C GLU A 18 71.30 26.45 9.18
N GLY A 19 72.20 25.52 8.85
CA GLY A 19 72.66 25.34 7.48
C GLY A 19 73.61 26.42 6.99
N VAL A 20 74.12 27.29 7.87
CA VAL A 20 75.10 28.38 7.59
C VAL A 20 76.53 28.01 7.91
N ALA A 21 76.81 26.80 8.36
CA ALA A 21 78.11 26.30 8.62
C ALA A 21 78.95 26.18 7.30
N THR A 22 80.20 26.51 7.37
CA THR A 22 81.18 26.31 6.24
C THR A 22 81.46 24.81 6.06
N GLU A 23 81.97 24.43 4.90
CA GLU A 23 82.28 23.02 4.59
C GLU A 23 83.27 22.40 5.58
N GLU A 24 84.20 23.21 6.05
CA GLU A 24 85.19 22.79 7.08
C GLU A 24 84.56 22.56 8.47
N GLU A 25 83.66 23.50 8.85
CA GLU A 25 82.87 23.42 10.10
C GLU A 25 81.97 22.20 10.09
N ARG A 26 81.39 21.95 8.95
CA ARG A 26 80.48 20.80 8.72
C ARG A 26 81.21 19.46 8.88
N LEU A 27 82.33 19.34 8.26
CA LEU A 27 83.20 18.15 8.42
C LEU A 27 83.64 17.91 9.87
N GLN A 28 83.95 18.98 10.61
CA GLN A 28 84.30 18.87 12.03
C GLN A 28 83.12 18.35 12.87
N VAL A 29 81.94 18.83 12.63
CA VAL A 29 80.68 18.38 13.32
C VAL A 29 80.36 16.92 12.93
N GLU A 30 80.51 16.55 11.67
CA GLU A 30 80.29 15.17 11.20
C GLU A 30 81.35 14.18 11.75
N MET A 31 82.60 14.58 11.82
CA MET A 31 83.64 13.79 12.49
C MET A 31 83.31 13.57 13.97
N TRP A 32 82.98 14.65 14.68
CA TRP A 32 82.61 14.57 16.09
C TRP A 32 81.36 13.69 16.31
N MET A 33 80.36 13.73 15.43
CA MET A 33 79.22 12.82 15.47
C MET A 33 79.52 11.36 15.19
N SER A 34 80.65 11.09 14.47
CA SER A 34 81.03 9.75 14.15
C SER A 34 81.91 9.09 15.29
N GLU A 35 82.41 9.87 16.20
CA GLU A 35 83.24 9.41 17.32
C GLU A 35 82.43 8.66 18.40
N SER A 36 81.19 9.03 18.62
CA SER A 36 80.34 8.41 19.64
C SER A 36 78.88 8.48 19.32
N ASP A 37 78.15 7.42 19.68
CA ASP A 37 76.68 7.43 19.60
C ASP A 37 76.04 8.46 20.54
N GLU A 38 76.72 8.85 21.60
CA GLU A 38 76.26 9.89 22.52
C GLU A 38 76.32 11.27 21.86
N ASN A 39 77.38 11.59 21.11
CA ASN A 39 77.58 12.81 20.35
C ASN A 39 76.44 12.92 19.27
N ARG A 40 76.17 11.82 18.60
CA ARG A 40 75.12 11.75 17.59
C ARG A 40 73.70 12.00 18.18
N ARG A 41 73.47 11.48 19.40
CA ARG A 41 72.22 11.74 20.12
C ARG A 41 72.13 13.20 20.54
N MET A 42 73.17 13.79 21.03
CA MET A 42 73.21 15.20 21.44
C MET A 42 72.97 16.13 20.24
N ALA A 43 73.62 15.89 19.10
CA ALA A 43 73.37 16.66 17.88
C ALA A 43 71.87 16.61 17.42
N LYS A 44 71.27 15.42 17.47
CA LYS A 44 69.84 15.27 17.14
C LYS A 44 68.90 16.01 18.11
N GLN A 45 69.28 16.02 19.41
CA GLN A 45 68.46 16.76 20.40
C GLN A 45 68.55 18.27 20.18
N ILE A 46 69.72 18.79 19.88
CA ILE A 46 69.95 20.22 19.59
C ILE A 46 69.21 20.61 18.29
N HIS A 47 69.31 19.78 17.28
CA HIS A 47 68.62 20.01 16.01
C HIS A 47 67.08 20.01 16.19
N ALA A 48 66.53 19.09 17.00
CA ALA A 48 65.14 19.05 17.31
C ALA A 48 64.69 20.30 18.11
N LEU A 49 65.48 20.77 19.02
CA LEU A 49 65.21 22.00 19.81
C LEU A 49 65.26 23.23 18.89
N TYR A 50 66.15 23.28 17.93
CA TYR A 50 66.31 24.35 16.98
C TYR A 50 65.07 24.42 16.05
N LEU A 51 64.63 23.30 15.51
CA LEU A 51 63.43 23.20 14.70
C LEU A 51 62.17 23.63 15.49
N ALA A 52 62.10 23.33 16.78
CA ALA A 52 61.02 23.74 17.64
C ALA A 52 60.97 25.27 17.84
N THR A 53 62.14 25.93 17.98
CA THR A 53 62.23 27.37 18.13
C THR A 53 61.95 28.12 16.83
N ASP A 54 62.38 27.57 15.70
CA ASP A 54 62.10 28.19 14.38
C ASP A 54 60.59 28.13 14.04
N THR A 55 59.91 27.02 14.33
CA THR A 55 58.45 26.92 14.15
C THR A 55 57.67 27.94 14.98
N VAL A 56 58.13 28.22 16.23
CA VAL A 56 57.51 29.27 17.08
C VAL A 56 57.67 30.68 16.51
N ASN A 57 58.86 30.96 15.93
CA ASN A 57 59.15 32.24 15.29
C ASN A 57 58.37 32.45 14.00
N VAL A 58 58.13 31.40 13.22
CA VAL A 58 57.28 31.44 12.02
C VAL A 58 55.79 31.64 12.43
N MET A 59 55.36 30.99 13.51
CA MET A 59 53.98 31.17 14.00
C MET A 59 53.71 32.59 14.52
N LYS A 60 54.70 33.25 15.11
CA LYS A 60 54.56 34.67 15.54
C LYS A 60 54.50 35.67 14.39
N LYS A 61 54.99 35.33 13.20
CA LYS A 61 54.90 36.18 12.01
C LYS A 61 53.59 36.06 11.22
N VAL A 62 52.80 35.02 11.51
CA VAL A 62 51.51 34.83 10.87
C VAL A 62 50.49 35.70 11.58
N ASP A 63 50.07 36.78 10.99
CA ASP A 63 48.97 37.64 11.45
C ASP A 63 47.64 36.92 11.28
N THR A 64 47.33 36.12 12.29
CA THR A 64 46.10 35.30 12.35
C THR A 64 44.83 36.14 12.30
N GLU A 65 44.87 37.39 12.77
CA GLU A 65 43.74 38.30 12.69
C GLU A 65 43.46 38.73 11.25
N LYS A 66 44.47 39.08 10.50
CA LYS A 66 44.33 39.44 9.06
C LYS A 66 43.89 38.22 8.24
N ALA A 67 44.39 37.03 8.53
CA ALA A 67 43.95 35.80 7.89
C ALA A 67 42.47 35.50 8.19
N LEU A 68 42.07 35.66 9.46
CA LEU A 68 40.67 35.46 9.89
C LEU A 68 39.74 36.48 9.28
N LEU A 69 40.11 37.75 9.21
CA LEU A 69 39.35 38.79 8.56
C LEU A 69 39.19 38.55 7.05
N LYS A 70 40.25 38.04 6.40
CA LYS A 70 40.22 37.70 4.97
C LYS A 70 39.32 36.50 4.66
N VAL A 71 39.29 35.52 5.53
CA VAL A 71 38.35 34.38 5.44
C VAL A 71 36.93 34.85 5.74
N LYS A 72 36.75 35.64 6.79
CA LYS A 72 35.43 36.19 7.17
C LYS A 72 34.86 37.12 6.09
N SER A 73 35.69 37.92 5.42
CA SER A 73 35.25 38.77 4.30
C SER A 73 34.88 37.93 3.07
N ARG A 74 35.57 36.82 2.80
CA ARG A 74 35.22 35.90 1.71
C ARG A 74 33.97 35.12 2.01
N MET A 75 33.74 34.73 3.27
CA MET A 75 32.50 34.06 3.72
C MET A 75 31.29 35.02 3.76
N SER A 76 31.53 36.30 4.05
CA SER A 76 30.47 37.32 4.10
C SER A 76 30.07 37.81 2.69
N GLY A 77 30.94 37.66 1.69
CA GLY A 77 30.72 38.20 0.34
C GLY A 77 29.76 37.41 -0.57
N ASN A 78 29.32 36.22 -0.15
CA ASN A 78 28.45 35.38 -0.97
C ASN A 78 27.12 35.07 -0.32
N ARG A 79 26.55 35.98 0.46
CA ARG A 79 25.11 35.95 0.72
C ARG A 79 24.38 36.36 -0.55
N HIS A 80 24.17 35.37 -1.42
CA HIS A 80 23.26 35.51 -2.55
C HIS A 80 21.93 36.07 -2.04
N LYS A 81 21.61 37.31 -2.39
CA LYS A 81 20.26 37.88 -2.22
C LYS A 81 19.18 37.07 -2.96
N GLY A 82 19.58 36.04 -3.73
CA GLY A 82 18.71 35.08 -4.41
C GLY A 82 18.12 33.99 -3.53
N THR A 83 18.72 33.70 -2.34
CA THR A 83 18.25 32.59 -1.51
C THR A 83 16.94 32.88 -0.76
N MET A 84 16.65 34.16 -0.50
CA MET A 84 15.43 34.53 0.20
C MET A 84 14.20 34.37 -0.71
N TRP A 85 14.31 34.72 -2.00
CA TRP A 85 13.24 34.50 -2.97
C TRP A 85 13.02 33.00 -3.27
N TRP A 86 14.09 32.20 -3.33
CA TRP A 86 14.02 30.75 -3.49
C TRP A 86 13.36 30.07 -2.31
N GLN A 87 13.64 30.51 -1.07
CA GLN A 87 12.98 29.98 0.13
C GLN A 87 11.49 30.35 0.15
N TRP A 88 11.11 31.54 -0.31
CA TRP A 88 9.71 31.94 -0.46
C TRP A 88 9.02 31.13 -1.58
N ALA A 89 9.70 30.89 -2.70
CA ALA A 89 9.20 30.06 -3.79
C ALA A 89 8.99 28.59 -3.35
N GLN A 90 9.90 28.03 -2.57
CA GLN A 90 9.75 26.69 -2.00
C GLN A 90 8.58 26.59 -1.03
N ARG A 91 8.36 27.60 -0.19
CA ARG A 91 7.20 27.65 0.73
C ARG A 91 5.89 27.83 -0.01
N ALA A 92 5.86 28.70 -1.02
CA ALA A 92 4.69 28.86 -1.89
C ALA A 92 4.38 27.59 -2.68
N ALA A 93 5.40 26.89 -3.19
CA ALA A 93 5.24 25.62 -3.87
C ALA A 93 4.64 24.53 -2.94
N ALA A 94 5.09 24.46 -1.69
CA ALA A 94 4.55 23.50 -0.70
C ALA A 94 3.08 23.80 -0.36
N ILE A 95 2.72 25.09 -0.21
CA ILE A 95 1.34 25.52 0.09
C ILE A 95 0.39 25.17 -1.08
N LEU A 96 0.85 25.20 -2.31
CA LEU A 96 0.04 24.86 -3.48
C LEU A 96 0.07 23.36 -3.78
N PHE A 97 1.21 22.70 -3.55
CA PHE A 97 1.41 21.30 -3.89
C PHE A 97 0.68 20.35 -2.91
N ILE A 98 0.66 20.69 -1.61
CA ILE A 98 -0.02 19.85 -0.61
C ILE A 98 -1.53 19.76 -0.88
N PRO A 99 -2.30 20.86 -1.06
CA PRO A 99 -3.71 20.75 -1.36
C PRO A 99 -3.97 20.09 -2.73
N LEU A 100 -3.11 20.32 -3.73
CA LEU A 100 -3.20 19.64 -5.02
C LEU A 100 -3.00 18.12 -4.84
N LEU A 101 -2.02 17.71 -4.07
CA LEU A 101 -1.75 16.30 -3.81
C LEU A 101 -2.87 15.65 -2.99
N VAL A 102 -3.42 16.39 -2.02
CA VAL A 102 -4.59 15.94 -1.23
C VAL A 102 -5.83 15.82 -2.13
N THR A 103 -6.09 16.78 -3.01
CA THR A 103 -7.23 16.68 -3.94
C THR A 103 -7.06 15.54 -4.93
N LEU A 104 -5.85 15.32 -5.47
CA LEU A 104 -5.56 14.16 -6.32
C LEU A 104 -5.69 12.84 -5.56
N MET A 105 -5.24 12.81 -4.31
CA MET A 105 -5.37 11.62 -3.45
C MET A 105 -6.83 11.34 -3.11
N LEU A 106 -7.62 12.37 -2.80
CA LEU A 106 -9.06 12.26 -2.58
C LEU A 106 -9.80 11.84 -3.85
N GLN A 107 -9.42 12.32 -5.04
CA GLN A 107 -9.97 11.87 -6.31
C GLN A 107 -9.58 10.41 -6.61
N TYR A 108 -8.34 10.03 -6.33
CA TYR A 108 -7.88 8.65 -6.53
C TYR A 108 -8.53 7.67 -5.54
N TRP A 109 -8.75 8.08 -4.28
CA TRP A 109 -9.44 7.26 -3.28
C TRP A 109 -10.96 7.43 -3.29
N GLY A 110 -11.47 8.61 -3.68
CA GLY A 110 -12.91 8.89 -3.84
C GLY A 110 -13.48 8.52 -5.19
N GLY A 111 -12.63 8.13 -6.14
CA GLY A 111 -12.99 7.75 -7.50
C GLY A 111 -13.65 6.37 -7.66
N ASN A 112 -14.22 5.81 -6.59
CA ASN A 112 -15.36 4.92 -6.75
C ASN A 112 -16.60 5.81 -7.00
N GLU A 113 -16.69 6.47 -8.16
CA GLU A 113 -17.99 6.67 -8.74
C GLU A 113 -18.59 5.27 -8.81
N GLN A 114 -19.48 4.96 -7.87
CA GLN A 114 -20.48 3.93 -8.06
C GLN A 114 -21.23 4.40 -9.30
N GLU A 115 -20.73 4.04 -10.48
CA GLU A 115 -21.55 4.03 -11.68
C GLU A 115 -22.83 3.34 -11.26
N LEU A 116 -23.91 4.12 -11.14
CA LEU A 116 -25.20 3.61 -10.68
C LEU A 116 -25.49 2.41 -11.54
N ALA A 117 -25.42 1.21 -10.95
CA ALA A 117 -25.59 -0.02 -11.67
C ALA A 117 -26.96 0.05 -12.38
N GLN A 118 -26.95 0.03 -13.69
CA GLN A 118 -28.18 0.06 -14.45
C GLN A 118 -28.96 -1.21 -14.15
N ILE A 119 -30.27 -1.08 -13.88
CA ILE A 119 -31.14 -2.23 -13.71
C ILE A 119 -31.47 -2.79 -15.09
N ILE A 120 -31.15 -4.04 -15.31
CA ILE A 120 -31.49 -4.82 -16.51
C ILE A 120 -32.76 -5.61 -16.18
N GLU A 121 -33.73 -5.54 -17.03
CA GLU A 121 -34.97 -6.28 -16.92
C GLU A 121 -35.15 -7.20 -18.12
N VAL A 122 -35.32 -8.49 -17.87
CA VAL A 122 -35.57 -9.53 -18.88
C VAL A 122 -36.98 -10.09 -18.66
N LYS A 123 -37.78 -10.10 -19.73
CA LYS A 123 -39.16 -10.61 -19.73
C LYS A 123 -39.34 -11.71 -20.76
N THR A 124 -40.12 -12.71 -20.40
CA THR A 124 -40.59 -13.77 -21.29
C THR A 124 -42.09 -13.61 -21.59
N ASN A 125 -42.41 -13.85 -22.82
CA ASN A 125 -43.83 -13.90 -23.26
C ASN A 125 -44.48 -15.26 -22.95
N PRO A 126 -45.81 -15.36 -22.99
CA PRO A 126 -46.49 -16.64 -22.86
C PRO A 126 -45.97 -17.70 -23.83
N GLY A 127 -45.65 -18.87 -23.28
CA GLY A 127 -45.09 -20.00 -24.03
C GLY A 127 -43.64 -19.86 -24.45
N MET A 128 -42.90 -18.83 -23.99
CA MET A 128 -41.48 -18.63 -24.27
C MET A 128 -40.66 -18.82 -23.02
N MET A 129 -39.51 -19.45 -23.18
CA MET A 129 -38.49 -19.57 -22.15
C MET A 129 -37.20 -18.92 -22.65
N THR A 130 -36.39 -18.42 -21.76
CA THR A 130 -35.08 -17.87 -22.12
C THR A 130 -34.02 -18.25 -21.06
N SER A 131 -32.79 -18.32 -21.47
CA SER A 131 -31.64 -18.50 -20.56
C SER A 131 -30.72 -17.32 -20.67
N LEU A 132 -30.15 -16.92 -19.55
CA LEU A 132 -29.20 -15.81 -19.46
C LEU A 132 -28.13 -16.08 -18.41
N THR A 133 -26.97 -15.44 -18.60
CA THR A 133 -25.89 -15.46 -17.64
C THR A 133 -25.80 -14.12 -16.96
N LEU A 134 -25.85 -14.10 -15.61
CA LEU A 134 -25.70 -12.91 -14.80
C LEU A 134 -24.23 -12.46 -14.71
N PRO A 135 -23.96 -11.22 -14.25
CA PRO A 135 -22.59 -10.69 -14.14
C PRO A 135 -21.65 -11.48 -13.24
N ASP A 136 -22.16 -12.30 -12.33
CA ASP A 136 -21.38 -13.17 -11.44
C ASP A 136 -21.13 -14.58 -11.99
N GLY A 137 -21.61 -14.88 -13.22
CA GLY A 137 -21.52 -16.19 -13.85
C GLY A 137 -22.68 -17.12 -13.47
N THR A 138 -23.67 -16.68 -12.70
CA THR A 138 -24.90 -17.44 -12.41
C THR A 138 -25.69 -17.64 -13.68
N LEU A 139 -26.10 -18.89 -13.97
CA LEU A 139 -27.03 -19.20 -15.05
C LEU A 139 -28.47 -19.17 -14.56
N VAL A 140 -29.34 -18.54 -15.32
CA VAL A 140 -30.76 -18.45 -15.03
C VAL A 140 -31.56 -18.90 -16.25
N TYR A 141 -32.50 -19.80 -15.99
CA TYR A 141 -33.49 -20.23 -16.97
C TYR A 141 -34.83 -19.65 -16.56
N LEU A 142 -35.28 -18.66 -17.30
CA LEU A 142 -36.50 -17.91 -17.04
C LEU A 142 -37.68 -18.54 -17.79
N ASN A 143 -38.68 -18.98 -17.06
CA ASN A 143 -39.85 -19.64 -17.61
C ASN A 143 -40.84 -18.63 -18.26
N SER A 144 -41.89 -19.15 -18.81
CA SER A 144 -42.97 -18.38 -19.48
C SER A 144 -43.61 -17.34 -18.54
N GLU A 145 -44.03 -16.19 -19.09
CA GLU A 145 -44.69 -15.09 -18.34
C GLU A 145 -43.92 -14.61 -17.10
N SER A 146 -42.60 -14.63 -17.19
CA SER A 146 -41.72 -14.31 -16.06
C SER A 146 -40.87 -13.07 -16.32
N THR A 147 -40.51 -12.36 -15.26
CA THR A 147 -39.66 -11.16 -15.30
C THR A 147 -38.57 -11.30 -14.29
N LEU A 148 -37.34 -11.12 -14.75
CA LEU A 148 -36.12 -11.06 -13.89
C LEU A 148 -35.49 -9.68 -14.01
N SER A 149 -35.29 -9.01 -12.88
CA SER A 149 -34.62 -7.73 -12.80
C SER A 149 -33.32 -7.89 -11.97
N TYR A 150 -32.20 -7.40 -12.49
CA TYR A 150 -30.92 -7.47 -11.84
C TYR A 150 -30.04 -6.28 -12.24
N PRO A 151 -29.06 -5.88 -11.39
CA PRO A 151 -28.14 -4.79 -11.72
C PRO A 151 -27.09 -5.26 -12.74
N SER A 152 -26.65 -4.35 -13.63
CA SER A 152 -25.57 -4.60 -14.58
C SER A 152 -24.24 -5.00 -13.88
N ARG A 153 -24.12 -4.65 -12.60
CA ARG A 153 -23.02 -5.03 -11.72
C ARG A 153 -23.55 -5.21 -10.29
N PHE A 154 -23.21 -6.31 -9.65
CA PHE A 154 -23.59 -6.55 -8.26
C PHE A 154 -22.74 -5.73 -7.28
N ASP A 155 -23.38 -5.29 -6.18
CA ASP A 155 -22.72 -4.60 -5.07
C ASP A 155 -21.58 -5.45 -4.46
N ASN A 156 -20.80 -4.83 -3.60
CA ASN A 156 -19.69 -5.54 -2.97
C ASN A 156 -20.14 -6.66 -2.01
N ASP A 157 -21.27 -6.45 -1.32
CA ASP A 157 -21.71 -7.31 -0.22
C ASP A 157 -22.74 -8.37 -0.63
N THR A 158 -23.57 -8.09 -1.65
CA THR A 158 -24.68 -8.96 -2.04
C THR A 158 -24.87 -9.02 -3.55
N ARG A 159 -25.53 -10.08 -4.02
CA ARG A 159 -25.94 -10.29 -5.41
C ARG A 159 -27.48 -10.35 -5.44
N ASN A 160 -28.10 -9.20 -5.57
CA ASN A 160 -29.56 -9.07 -5.48
C ASN A 160 -30.20 -9.15 -6.86
N VAL A 161 -31.23 -9.98 -6.99
CA VAL A 161 -32.13 -10.06 -8.16
C VAL A 161 -33.57 -10.05 -7.70
N THR A 162 -34.47 -9.61 -8.57
CA THR A 162 -35.93 -9.64 -8.32
C THR A 162 -36.60 -10.51 -9.36
N LEU A 163 -37.40 -11.45 -8.90
CA LEU A 163 -38.16 -12.38 -9.74
C LEU A 163 -39.64 -12.20 -9.58
N GLN A 164 -40.35 -12.13 -10.71
CA GLN A 164 -41.81 -12.33 -10.82
C GLN A 164 -42.02 -13.45 -11.84
N GLY A 165 -42.74 -14.49 -11.46
CA GLY A 165 -42.92 -15.70 -12.28
C GLY A 165 -42.03 -16.84 -11.84
N GLU A 166 -41.52 -17.64 -12.76
CA GLU A 166 -40.71 -18.82 -12.45
C GLU A 166 -39.35 -18.77 -13.10
N ALA A 167 -38.35 -19.16 -12.32
CA ALA A 167 -36.98 -19.30 -12.81
C ALA A 167 -36.22 -20.41 -12.08
N TYR A 168 -35.41 -21.11 -12.83
CA TYR A 168 -34.39 -22.03 -12.32
C TYR A 168 -33.05 -21.33 -12.29
N PHE A 169 -32.35 -21.45 -11.16
CA PHE A 169 -31.06 -20.81 -10.90
C PHE A 169 -29.96 -21.83 -10.67
N GLU A 170 -28.86 -21.69 -11.40
CA GLU A 170 -27.57 -22.33 -11.12
C GLU A 170 -26.62 -21.28 -10.62
N VAL A 171 -26.66 -21.00 -9.32
CA VAL A 171 -25.92 -19.89 -8.72
C VAL A 171 -24.43 -20.21 -8.60
N ALA A 172 -23.60 -19.33 -9.14
CA ALA A 172 -22.16 -19.40 -9.01
C ALA A 172 -21.73 -19.39 -7.53
N LYS A 173 -20.92 -20.36 -7.14
CA LYS A 173 -20.50 -20.56 -5.75
C LYS A 173 -19.61 -19.42 -5.26
N ASN A 174 -20.10 -18.68 -4.27
CA ASN A 174 -19.36 -17.63 -3.58
C ASN A 174 -19.78 -17.58 -2.11
N PRO A 175 -19.00 -18.15 -1.19
CA PRO A 175 -19.31 -18.18 0.25
C PRO A 175 -19.29 -16.80 0.92
N GLU A 176 -18.57 -15.86 0.36
CA GLU A 176 -18.42 -14.51 0.96
C GLU A 176 -19.53 -13.56 0.56
N LYS A 177 -20.21 -13.81 -0.56
CA LYS A 177 -21.20 -12.90 -1.13
C LYS A 177 -22.50 -13.60 -1.41
N LYS A 178 -23.54 -13.30 -0.60
CA LYS A 178 -24.85 -13.91 -0.72
C LYS A 178 -25.51 -13.55 -2.05
N PHE A 179 -26.17 -14.53 -2.66
CA PHE A 179 -27.11 -14.34 -3.75
C PHE A 179 -28.52 -14.31 -3.18
N ILE A 180 -29.29 -13.27 -3.50
CA ILE A 180 -30.61 -13.01 -2.93
C ILE A 180 -31.60 -12.86 -4.06
N VAL A 181 -32.59 -13.75 -4.11
CA VAL A 181 -33.76 -13.64 -4.99
C VAL A 181 -34.88 -13.03 -4.18
N SER A 182 -35.24 -11.80 -4.50
CA SER A 182 -36.42 -11.11 -3.94
C SER A 182 -37.64 -11.43 -4.76
N THR A 183 -38.74 -11.75 -4.11
CA THR A 183 -40.04 -11.99 -4.73
C THR A 183 -41.09 -11.04 -4.16
N PHE A 184 -42.33 -11.16 -4.58
CA PHE A 184 -43.42 -10.34 -4.02
C PHE A 184 -43.63 -10.64 -2.52
N HIS A 185 -44.43 -9.80 -1.85
CA HIS A 185 -44.74 -9.87 -0.40
C HIS A 185 -43.53 -9.96 0.52
N GLN A 186 -42.43 -9.27 0.17
CA GLN A 186 -41.19 -9.17 0.98
C GLN A 186 -40.58 -10.54 1.32
N SER A 187 -40.77 -11.54 0.49
CA SER A 187 -40.13 -12.81 0.60
C SER A 187 -38.80 -12.81 -0.14
N GLN A 188 -37.79 -13.48 0.45
CA GLN A 188 -36.43 -13.53 -0.09
C GLN A 188 -35.86 -14.95 0.03
N ILE A 189 -35.07 -15.31 -0.95
CA ILE A 189 -34.35 -16.60 -0.97
C ILE A 189 -32.86 -16.27 -0.98
N GLU A 190 -32.17 -16.63 0.09
CA GLU A 190 -30.72 -16.44 0.25
C GLU A 190 -29.97 -17.73 -0.02
N VAL A 191 -28.94 -17.65 -0.87
CA VAL A 191 -28.06 -18.78 -1.18
C VAL A 191 -26.59 -18.32 -1.34
N LEU A 192 -25.64 -19.28 -1.32
CA LEU A 192 -24.20 -19.02 -1.50
C LEU A 192 -23.61 -19.69 -2.76
N GLY A 193 -24.37 -20.60 -3.36
CA GLY A 193 -23.96 -21.41 -4.52
C GLY A 193 -24.83 -22.67 -4.53
N THR A 194 -25.92 -22.63 -5.25
CA THR A 194 -27.07 -23.52 -5.04
C THR A 194 -27.81 -23.68 -6.36
N HIS A 195 -28.31 -24.86 -6.64
CA HIS A 195 -29.19 -25.13 -7.77
C HIS A 195 -30.61 -25.28 -7.27
N PHE A 196 -31.53 -24.42 -7.72
CA PHE A 196 -32.90 -24.40 -7.22
C PHE A 196 -33.87 -23.75 -8.20
N ASN A 197 -35.13 -24.11 -8.06
CA ASN A 197 -36.25 -23.49 -8.79
C ASN A 197 -37.06 -22.60 -7.86
N VAL A 198 -37.51 -21.46 -8.34
CA VAL A 198 -38.42 -20.55 -7.65
C VAL A 198 -39.60 -20.26 -8.54
N GLU A 199 -40.79 -20.44 -8.00
CA GLU A 199 -42.05 -20.12 -8.63
C GLU A 199 -42.78 -19.06 -7.77
N ALA A 200 -42.96 -17.89 -8.32
CA ALA A 200 -43.50 -16.72 -7.62
C ALA A 200 -44.37 -15.86 -8.57
N TYR A 201 -45.45 -16.45 -9.04
CA TYR A 201 -46.43 -15.73 -9.84
C TYR A 201 -47.36 -14.93 -8.93
N GLU A 202 -47.35 -13.61 -9.05
CA GLU A 202 -48.09 -12.71 -8.17
C GLU A 202 -49.62 -13.03 -8.15
N LYS A 203 -50.16 -13.45 -9.29
CA LYS A 203 -51.58 -13.82 -9.43
C LYS A 203 -51.97 -15.01 -8.54
N GLU A 204 -51.03 -15.90 -8.26
CA GLU A 204 -51.27 -17.12 -7.47
C GLU A 204 -51.17 -16.88 -5.97
N ALA A 205 -50.58 -15.77 -5.55
CA ALA A 205 -50.31 -15.41 -4.16
C ALA A 205 -49.47 -16.46 -3.40
N ARG A 206 -48.87 -17.38 -4.13
CA ARG A 206 -48.02 -18.48 -3.62
C ARG A 206 -46.61 -18.35 -4.13
N ILE A 207 -45.67 -18.63 -3.25
CA ILE A 207 -44.26 -18.73 -3.57
C ILE A 207 -43.81 -20.14 -3.27
N SER A 208 -43.24 -20.81 -4.24
CA SER A 208 -42.63 -22.10 -4.02
C SER A 208 -41.12 -22.06 -4.33
N ALA A 209 -40.36 -22.74 -3.55
CA ALA A 209 -38.92 -22.94 -3.77
C ALA A 209 -38.58 -24.43 -3.70
N THR A 210 -37.92 -24.97 -4.71
CA THR A 210 -37.50 -26.36 -4.78
C THR A 210 -35.97 -26.40 -4.81
N LEU A 211 -35.36 -27.07 -3.84
CA LEU A 211 -33.92 -27.17 -3.75
C LEU A 211 -33.41 -28.46 -4.36
N VAL A 212 -32.49 -28.34 -5.32
CA VAL A 212 -31.84 -29.46 -5.98
C VAL A 212 -30.48 -29.75 -5.34
N GLU A 213 -29.63 -28.73 -5.18
CA GLU A 213 -28.29 -28.86 -4.61
C GLU A 213 -27.92 -27.63 -3.80
N GLY A 214 -27.18 -27.82 -2.71
CA GLY A 214 -26.70 -26.74 -1.84
C GLY A 214 -27.59 -26.52 -0.62
N LYS A 215 -27.78 -25.25 -0.24
CA LYS A 215 -28.63 -24.83 0.87
C LYS A 215 -29.36 -23.54 0.55
N ILE A 216 -30.63 -23.46 0.95
CA ILE A 216 -31.46 -22.27 0.85
C ILE A 216 -31.84 -21.77 2.23
N GLY A 217 -31.77 -20.44 2.41
CA GLY A 217 -32.44 -19.74 3.50
C GLY A 217 -33.66 -18.99 2.94
N PHE A 218 -34.86 -19.49 3.17
CA PHE A 218 -36.10 -18.82 2.79
C PHE A 218 -36.54 -17.85 3.88
N ILE A 219 -36.64 -16.56 3.55
CA ILE A 219 -37.04 -15.49 4.45
C ILE A 219 -38.41 -15.00 4.03
N TYR A 220 -39.29 -14.94 5.00
CA TYR A 220 -40.65 -14.44 4.81
C TYR A 220 -41.09 -13.59 5.99
N LYS A 221 -42.08 -12.75 5.80
CA LYS A 221 -42.65 -11.87 6.83
C LYS A 221 -43.94 -12.46 7.35
N SER A 222 -44.03 -12.66 8.65
CA SER A 222 -45.26 -13.12 9.32
C SER A 222 -45.51 -12.24 10.54
N ASN A 223 -46.65 -11.57 10.60
CA ASN A 223 -47.01 -10.62 11.67
C ASN A 223 -45.92 -9.55 11.90
N ASP A 224 -45.42 -8.95 10.81
CA ASP A 224 -44.34 -7.96 10.80
C ASP A 224 -42.97 -8.46 11.34
N VAL A 225 -42.83 -9.74 11.64
CA VAL A 225 -41.57 -10.34 12.05
C VAL A 225 -41.01 -11.14 10.89
N SER A 226 -39.72 -10.85 10.54
CA SER A 226 -39.00 -11.66 9.56
C SER A 226 -38.62 -13.01 10.15
N LYS A 227 -39.02 -14.07 9.50
CA LYS A 227 -38.67 -15.46 9.85
C LYS A 227 -37.81 -16.07 8.76
N LYS A 228 -36.86 -16.90 9.15
CA LYS A 228 -35.98 -17.63 8.22
C LYS A 228 -36.13 -19.13 8.43
N VAL A 229 -36.28 -19.80 7.31
CA VAL A 229 -36.38 -21.26 7.26
C VAL A 229 -35.26 -21.79 6.38
N LEU A 230 -34.56 -22.81 6.83
CA LEU A 230 -33.51 -23.47 6.07
C LEU A 230 -34.07 -24.68 5.34
N MET A 231 -33.61 -24.89 4.11
CA MET A 231 -33.98 -26.04 3.27
C MET A 231 -32.74 -26.86 2.94
N ASP A 232 -32.94 -28.16 2.91
CA ASP A 232 -31.96 -29.15 2.46
C ASP A 232 -32.34 -29.68 1.06
N PRO A 233 -31.37 -30.25 0.32
CA PRO A 233 -31.63 -30.80 -1.02
C PRO A 233 -32.78 -31.83 -1.04
N GLY A 234 -33.60 -31.77 -2.10
CA GLY A 234 -34.79 -32.59 -2.26
C GLY A 234 -36.04 -32.04 -1.56
N GLN A 235 -35.95 -30.87 -0.93
CA GLN A 235 -37.14 -30.25 -0.31
C GLN A 235 -37.78 -29.22 -1.23
N LYS A 236 -39.13 -29.19 -1.22
CA LYS A 236 -39.94 -28.10 -1.77
C LYS A 236 -40.68 -27.40 -0.64
N LEU A 237 -40.52 -26.09 -0.57
CA LEU A 237 -41.22 -25.23 0.36
C LEU A 237 -42.34 -24.49 -0.42
N VAL A 238 -43.55 -24.41 0.14
CA VAL A 238 -44.62 -23.61 -0.39
C VAL A 238 -45.11 -22.63 0.69
N TYR A 239 -45.05 -21.36 0.37
CA TYR A 239 -45.52 -20.27 1.22
C TYR A 239 -46.74 -19.59 0.58
N ASP A 240 -47.85 -19.55 1.29
CA ASP A 240 -49.03 -18.80 0.88
C ASP A 240 -49.03 -17.44 1.58
N SER A 241 -48.92 -16.41 0.79
CA SER A 241 -48.83 -15.02 1.28
C SER A 241 -50.15 -14.47 1.83
N LYS A 242 -51.27 -15.04 1.44
CA LYS A 242 -52.61 -14.59 1.91
C LYS A 242 -52.92 -15.11 3.31
N ASP A 243 -52.53 -16.33 3.57
CA ASP A 243 -52.86 -17.00 4.83
C ASP A 243 -51.85 -16.72 5.95
N ASN A 244 -50.71 -16.12 5.66
CA ASN A 244 -49.61 -15.86 6.58
C ASN A 244 -49.14 -17.14 7.37
N LYS A 245 -49.44 -18.30 6.80
CA LYS A 245 -49.16 -19.60 7.43
C LYS A 245 -47.70 -19.95 7.28
N VAL A 246 -47.22 -20.74 8.24
CA VAL A 246 -45.87 -21.31 8.18
C VAL A 246 -45.73 -22.14 6.91
N PRO A 247 -44.65 -21.98 6.15
CA PRO A 247 -44.42 -22.73 4.93
C PRO A 247 -44.53 -24.23 5.11
N HIS A 248 -45.21 -24.90 4.21
CA HIS A 248 -45.30 -26.36 4.20
C HIS A 248 -44.10 -26.94 3.42
N TYR A 249 -43.50 -27.97 3.98
CA TYR A 249 -42.48 -28.74 3.30
C TYR A 249 -42.99 -29.99 2.66
N THR A 250 -42.58 -30.25 1.45
CA THR A 250 -42.73 -31.56 0.83
C THR A 250 -41.33 -32.10 0.57
N VAL A 251 -41.03 -33.27 1.09
CA VAL A 251 -39.73 -33.95 0.82
C VAL A 251 -39.97 -34.82 -0.41
N PHE A 252 -39.25 -34.59 -1.46
CA PHE A 252 -39.20 -35.52 -2.60
C PHE A 252 -38.11 -36.55 -2.31
N PRO A 253 -38.37 -37.84 -2.50
CA PRO A 253 -37.25 -38.81 -2.43
C PRO A 253 -36.19 -38.40 -3.38
N THR A 254 -34.95 -38.36 -2.91
CA THR A 254 -33.77 -37.85 -3.61
C THR A 254 -33.72 -38.39 -5.05
N PHE A 255 -34.01 -37.56 -6.01
CA PHE A 255 -33.73 -37.84 -7.42
C PHE A 255 -32.23 -37.70 -7.68
N ALA A 256 -31.45 -38.65 -7.16
CA ALA A 256 -30.11 -38.87 -7.64
C ALA A 256 -30.21 -39.40 -9.07
N GLY A 257 -30.29 -38.51 -10.07
CA GLY A 257 -30.15 -38.88 -11.45
C GLY A 257 -31.27 -38.45 -12.43
N LEU A 258 -32.29 -37.75 -11.99
CA LEU A 258 -33.34 -37.21 -12.89
C LEU A 258 -33.47 -35.71 -12.71
N LEU A 259 -32.48 -34.98 -13.16
CA LEU A 259 -32.79 -33.66 -13.76
C LEU A 259 -33.46 -34.00 -15.09
N PRO A 260 -34.72 -33.62 -15.32
CA PRO A 260 -35.31 -33.77 -16.64
C PRO A 260 -34.56 -32.78 -17.52
N LYS A 261 -33.68 -33.31 -18.39
CA LYS A 261 -33.26 -32.60 -19.62
C LYS A 261 -34.49 -32.25 -20.51
N GLU A 262 -35.67 -32.58 -20.07
CA GLU A 262 -36.93 -32.46 -20.80
C GLU A 262 -37.79 -31.25 -20.36
N TYR A 263 -37.29 -30.42 -19.41
CA TYR A 263 -37.99 -29.15 -19.08
C TYR A 263 -37.31 -27.92 -19.72
N PHE A 264 -36.38 -28.16 -20.67
CA PHE A 264 -35.78 -27.07 -21.44
C PHE A 264 -35.91 -27.31 -22.95
#